data_f74bce7b1558f658b78bf3882ac9c468
#
_entry.id   f74bce7b1558f658b78bf3882ac9c468
#
_cell.length_a   1.000
_cell.length_b   1.000
_cell.length_c   1.000
_cell.angle_alpha   90.00
_cell.angle_beta   90.00
_cell.angle_gamma   90.00
#
_symmetry.space_group_name_H-M   'P 1'
#
loop_
_entity.id
_entity.type
_entity.pdbx_description
1 polymer ?
#
loop_
_entity_poly.entity_id
_entity_poly.type
_entity_poly.pdbx_seq_one_letter_code
_entity_poly.pdbx_strand_id
1 'polypeptide(L)'
;MPRPESADSHDPFQAFLHRVTRPIEFACRDAYAHLSAVRNLDRFVSQQVIGTLGERVYPRALETELIALRNLFVDFHTRLTPLEQQDRLTKALALLSRLQGDARAVSQPAGPPKENQVQPLPVRSSPARPLWELSIQYAKGVGPKRTLLLERLGVRTVEQALWTLPWRYEDRSVITPVAELVPGATRSVCGVITRAEATRARVRRLSILDVAVQDATGTVHAVFFNQPYLEDVLKEGLRVMMSGRVAAGRGGWTDVRLEATQFEVLSGGEDELLHVGRIVPIYHETKGWTSRQMRVLMQGLLAEYGADIEEVLPLSVRARHRLPPIGEAIQHVHFPLPKTDLAALDQGVTSAHRRLAFEELCLLQAAMVLRQREMKEELKSFRFNPHVAQLKQLAKILPFTLTSAQERVFREIQADMVTSRPMNRLVQGDVGSGKTVVALHALVMACGSGCQTALMVPTEILAEQHYLNLVPLLRAVGLKAVLLTS
;
A
#
# COMPACT_ATOMS: atom_id res chain seq x y z
N MET A 1 -25.83 36.72 49.62
CA MET A 1 -25.67 35.27 49.42
C MET A 1 -25.51 35.04 47.94
N PRO A 2 -24.32 34.71 47.42
CA PRO A 2 -24.13 34.25 46.05
C PRO A 2 -24.39 32.73 45.99
N ARG A 3 -25.05 32.29 44.90
CA ARG A 3 -25.28 30.90 44.57
C ARG A 3 -23.93 30.25 44.18
N PRO A 4 -23.68 28.97 44.47
CA PRO A 4 -22.51 28.28 43.99
C PRO A 4 -22.68 27.93 42.48
N GLU A 5 -21.78 28.45 41.66
CA GLU A 5 -21.56 28.00 40.28
C GLU A 5 -21.05 26.54 40.31
N SER A 6 -21.83 25.63 39.79
CA SER A 6 -21.41 24.26 39.50
C SER A 6 -20.64 24.24 38.19
N ALA A 7 -19.33 24.34 38.28
CA ALA A 7 -18.43 24.07 37.14
C ALA A 7 -18.17 22.55 37.07
N ASP A 8 -19.12 21.80 36.51
CA ASP A 8 -18.85 20.45 35.98
C ASP A 8 -18.43 20.58 34.53
N SER A 9 -17.15 20.83 34.30
CA SER A 9 -16.52 20.64 32.99
C SER A 9 -16.37 19.13 32.78
N HIS A 10 -17.36 18.52 32.14
CA HIS A 10 -17.29 17.13 31.70
C HIS A 10 -16.25 17.01 30.58
N ASP A 11 -15.05 16.57 30.91
CA ASP A 11 -14.04 16.20 29.93
C ASP A 11 -14.59 15.00 29.10
N PRO A 12 -14.78 15.16 27.78
CA PRO A 12 -15.32 14.11 26.92
C PRO A 12 -14.53 12.80 27.01
N PHE A 13 -13.23 12.88 27.31
CA PHE A 13 -12.38 11.71 27.48
C PHE A 13 -12.69 10.94 28.77
N GLN A 14 -12.96 11.63 29.88
CA GLN A 14 -13.41 11.00 31.12
C GLN A 14 -14.79 10.33 30.93
N ALA A 15 -15.69 10.97 30.19
CA ALA A 15 -16.98 10.38 29.85
C ALA A 15 -16.83 9.12 28.99
N PHE A 16 -15.88 9.10 28.07
CA PHE A 16 -15.53 7.91 27.27
C PHE A 16 -15.01 6.79 28.17
N LEU A 17 -14.01 7.05 29.00
CA LEU A 17 -13.43 6.06 29.91
C LEU A 17 -14.52 5.43 30.78
N HIS A 18 -15.40 6.23 31.36
CA HIS A 18 -16.50 5.75 32.18
C HIS A 18 -17.51 4.88 31.42
N ARG A 19 -17.84 5.25 30.16
CA ARG A 19 -18.74 4.46 29.31
C ARG A 19 -18.18 3.10 28.95
N VAL A 20 -16.85 3.01 28.68
CA VAL A 20 -16.20 1.77 28.26
C VAL A 20 -15.87 0.86 29.45
N THR A 21 -15.47 1.44 30.58
CA THR A 21 -15.07 0.67 31.78
C THR A 21 -16.27 -0.12 32.34
N ARG A 22 -17.42 0.50 32.50
CA ARG A 22 -18.59 -0.14 33.14
C ARG A 22 -19.02 -1.49 32.54
N PRO A 23 -19.22 -1.63 31.20
CA PRO A 23 -19.58 -2.92 30.60
C PRO A 23 -18.49 -3.98 30.75
N ILE A 24 -17.22 -3.58 30.73
CA ILE A 24 -16.07 -4.48 30.90
C ILE A 24 -15.99 -4.97 32.35
N GLU A 25 -16.12 -4.08 33.33
CA GLU A 25 -16.19 -4.43 34.75
C GLU A 25 -17.38 -5.35 35.04
N PHE A 26 -18.53 -5.07 34.46
CA PHE A 26 -19.71 -5.93 34.63
C PHE A 26 -19.46 -7.35 34.09
N ALA A 27 -18.81 -7.49 32.90
CA ALA A 27 -18.45 -8.78 32.36
C ALA A 27 -17.44 -9.56 33.24
N CYS A 28 -16.63 -8.86 34.02
CA CYS A 28 -15.62 -9.47 34.91
C CYS A 28 -16.14 -9.83 36.32
N ARG A 29 -17.36 -9.40 36.72
CA ARG A 29 -17.93 -9.68 38.04
C ARG A 29 -18.19 -11.17 38.23
N ASP A 30 -18.15 -11.59 39.50
CA ASP A 30 -18.46 -12.96 39.92
C ASP A 30 -17.71 -14.03 39.13
N ALA A 31 -16.38 -13.85 39.00
CA ALA A 31 -15.50 -14.74 38.25
C ALA A 31 -15.97 -14.95 36.78
N TYR A 32 -16.35 -13.84 36.13
CA TYR A 32 -16.83 -13.79 34.74
C TYR A 32 -18.19 -14.47 34.47
N ALA A 33 -19.01 -14.67 35.49
CA ALA A 33 -20.35 -15.27 35.32
C ALA A 33 -21.27 -14.47 34.38
N HIS A 34 -21.03 -13.17 34.24
CA HIS A 34 -21.84 -12.27 33.40
C HIS A 34 -21.30 -12.09 31.98
N LEU A 35 -20.26 -12.82 31.57
CA LEU A 35 -19.63 -12.69 30.26
C LEU A 35 -20.62 -12.95 29.11
N SER A 36 -21.51 -13.95 29.24
CA SER A 36 -22.53 -14.29 28.28
C SER A 36 -23.68 -13.26 28.19
N ALA A 37 -23.85 -12.42 29.21
CA ALA A 37 -24.90 -11.39 29.26
C ALA A 37 -24.50 -10.13 28.49
N VAL A 38 -23.20 -9.89 28.27
CA VAL A 38 -22.69 -8.72 27.54
C VAL A 38 -22.56 -9.06 26.05
N ARG A 39 -23.61 -8.85 25.29
CA ARG A 39 -23.62 -9.08 23.83
C ARG A 39 -22.98 -7.91 23.07
N ASN A 40 -22.24 -8.20 21.99
CA ASN A 40 -21.63 -7.21 21.09
C ASN A 40 -20.63 -6.25 21.74
N LEU A 41 -19.91 -6.69 22.78
CA LEU A 41 -18.90 -5.88 23.48
C LEU A 41 -17.78 -5.43 22.52
N ASP A 42 -17.43 -6.25 21.56
CA ASP A 42 -16.49 -5.99 20.47
C ASP A 42 -16.90 -4.76 19.60
N ARG A 43 -18.16 -4.73 19.18
CA ARG A 43 -18.71 -3.61 18.42
C ARG A 43 -18.83 -2.36 19.25
N PHE A 44 -19.30 -2.51 20.48
CA PHE A 44 -19.46 -1.38 21.40
C PHE A 44 -18.13 -0.70 21.69
N VAL A 45 -17.09 -1.43 22.13
CA VAL A 45 -15.77 -0.87 22.42
C VAL A 45 -15.15 -0.25 21.16
N SER A 46 -15.26 -0.92 20.03
CA SER A 46 -14.76 -0.38 18.75
C SER A 46 -15.43 0.95 18.37
N GLN A 47 -16.75 1.06 18.52
CA GLN A 47 -17.48 2.31 18.21
C GLN A 47 -17.09 3.44 19.17
N GLN A 48 -16.97 3.16 20.47
CA GLN A 48 -16.59 4.17 21.47
C GLN A 48 -15.16 4.68 21.23
N VAL A 49 -14.21 3.79 20.94
CA VAL A 49 -12.81 4.18 20.64
C VAL A 49 -12.74 5.00 19.36
N ILE A 50 -13.40 4.56 18.28
CA ILE A 50 -13.41 5.30 17.00
C ILE A 50 -14.06 6.67 17.14
N GLY A 51 -15.19 6.76 17.85
CA GLY A 51 -15.86 8.04 18.14
C GLY A 51 -14.95 9.02 18.86
N THR A 52 -14.30 8.56 19.93
CA THR A 52 -13.41 9.38 20.74
C THR A 52 -12.20 9.87 19.94
N LEU A 53 -11.58 9.00 19.13
CA LEU A 53 -10.46 9.37 18.27
C LEU A 53 -10.86 10.31 17.11
N GLY A 54 -12.14 10.32 16.71
CA GLY A 54 -12.67 11.23 15.69
C GLY A 54 -13.04 12.62 16.20
N GLU A 55 -13.25 12.79 17.51
CA GLU A 55 -13.70 14.06 18.11
C GLU A 55 -12.56 15.03 18.46
N ARG A 56 -11.36 14.53 18.76
CA ARG A 56 -10.18 15.32 19.16
C ARG A 56 -8.88 14.68 18.73
N VAL A 57 -7.83 15.49 18.59
CA VAL A 57 -6.44 15.03 18.41
C VAL A 57 -5.86 14.75 19.79
N TYR A 58 -5.42 13.51 20.01
CA TYR A 58 -4.80 13.07 21.25
C TYR A 58 -3.27 12.94 21.11
N PRO A 59 -2.50 13.00 22.18
CA PRO A 59 -1.07 12.65 22.13
C PRO A 59 -0.87 11.22 21.61
N ARG A 60 0.17 11.01 20.80
CA ARG A 60 0.45 9.74 20.10
C ARG A 60 0.48 8.51 21.02
N ALA A 61 1.00 8.68 22.24
CA ALA A 61 1.01 7.63 23.26
C ALA A 61 -0.43 7.18 23.62
N LEU A 62 -1.32 8.15 23.83
CA LEU A 62 -2.73 7.90 24.17
C LEU A 62 -3.50 7.26 23.03
N GLU A 63 -3.26 7.69 21.81
CA GLU A 63 -3.84 7.07 20.60
C GLU A 63 -3.43 5.61 20.48
N THR A 64 -2.15 5.30 20.72
CA THR A 64 -1.63 3.94 20.68
C THR A 64 -2.31 3.04 21.70
N GLU A 65 -2.54 3.53 22.92
CA GLU A 65 -3.23 2.79 23.98
C GLU A 65 -4.73 2.59 23.68
N LEU A 66 -5.40 3.60 23.12
CA LEU A 66 -6.78 3.48 22.67
C LEU A 66 -6.95 2.45 21.55
N ILE A 67 -6.02 2.41 20.62
CA ILE A 67 -5.98 1.40 19.55
C ILE A 67 -5.71 0.01 20.15
N ALA A 68 -4.78 -0.09 21.11
CA ALA A 68 -4.50 -1.34 21.81
C ALA A 68 -5.75 -1.86 22.54
N LEU A 69 -6.49 -0.98 23.22
CA LEU A 69 -7.77 -1.32 23.86
C LEU A 69 -8.76 -1.90 22.86
N ARG A 70 -8.96 -1.27 21.71
CA ARG A 70 -9.84 -1.77 20.66
C ARG A 70 -9.40 -3.14 20.15
N ASN A 71 -8.10 -3.36 19.94
CA ASN A 71 -7.57 -4.60 19.41
C ASN A 71 -7.76 -5.80 20.33
N LEU A 72 -7.88 -5.58 21.64
CA LEU A 72 -8.24 -6.64 22.60
C LEU A 72 -9.65 -7.21 22.35
N PHE A 73 -10.54 -6.46 21.69
CA PHE A 73 -11.92 -6.87 21.41
C PHE A 73 -12.16 -7.31 19.94
N VAL A 74 -11.15 -7.36 19.11
CA VAL A 74 -11.28 -7.90 17.75
C VAL A 74 -11.64 -9.38 17.81
N ASP A 75 -12.71 -9.76 17.10
CA ASP A 75 -13.25 -11.14 17.06
C ASP A 75 -13.61 -11.74 18.45
N PHE A 76 -13.86 -10.89 19.47
CA PHE A 76 -14.06 -11.29 20.85
C PHE A 76 -15.16 -12.34 21.06
N HIS A 77 -16.28 -12.23 20.35
CA HIS A 77 -17.42 -13.16 20.48
C HIS A 77 -17.42 -14.27 19.43
N THR A 78 -16.60 -14.18 18.38
CA THR A 78 -16.69 -15.07 17.21
C THR A 78 -15.60 -16.12 17.13
N ARG A 79 -14.40 -15.83 17.69
CA ARG A 79 -13.23 -16.70 17.53
C ARG A 79 -12.51 -17.06 18.81
N LEU A 80 -12.85 -16.44 19.95
CA LEU A 80 -12.13 -16.66 21.19
C LEU A 80 -12.85 -17.66 22.10
N THR A 81 -12.06 -18.51 22.73
CA THR A 81 -12.52 -19.37 23.82
C THR A 81 -12.84 -18.56 25.06
N PRO A 82 -13.69 -19.05 25.98
CA PRO A 82 -14.00 -18.33 27.22
C PRO A 82 -12.76 -17.93 28.03
N LEU A 83 -11.73 -18.75 28.04
CA LEU A 83 -10.47 -18.46 28.75
C LEU A 83 -9.70 -17.30 28.11
N GLU A 84 -9.65 -17.26 26.79
CA GLU A 84 -9.01 -16.15 26.04
C GLU A 84 -9.81 -14.85 26.17
N GLN A 85 -11.14 -14.94 26.25
CA GLN A 85 -11.98 -13.77 26.52
C GLN A 85 -11.69 -13.18 27.91
N GLN A 86 -11.55 -14.04 28.94
CA GLN A 86 -11.19 -13.62 30.28
C GLN A 86 -9.80 -12.94 30.35
N ASP A 87 -8.79 -13.50 29.70
CA ASP A 87 -7.45 -12.91 29.60
C ASP A 87 -7.49 -11.53 28.94
N ARG A 88 -8.23 -11.39 27.85
CA ARG A 88 -8.38 -10.11 27.15
C ARG A 88 -9.14 -9.06 27.97
N LEU A 89 -10.17 -9.44 28.72
CA LEU A 89 -10.88 -8.55 29.62
C LEU A 89 -9.98 -8.05 30.76
N THR A 90 -9.16 -8.93 31.33
CA THR A 90 -8.19 -8.56 32.39
C THR A 90 -7.17 -7.54 31.83
N LYS A 91 -6.64 -7.77 30.63
CA LYS A 91 -5.73 -6.83 29.96
C LYS A 91 -6.40 -5.49 29.64
N ALA A 92 -7.67 -5.52 29.24
CA ALA A 92 -8.45 -4.31 28.96
C ALA A 92 -8.67 -3.46 30.22
N LEU A 93 -9.00 -4.08 31.36
CA LEU A 93 -9.12 -3.37 32.64
C LEU A 93 -7.81 -2.75 33.12
N ALA A 94 -6.69 -3.47 32.95
CA ALA A 94 -5.37 -2.95 33.28
C ALA A 94 -4.99 -1.74 32.41
N LEU A 95 -5.36 -1.77 31.12
CA LEU A 95 -5.14 -0.66 30.20
C LEU A 95 -6.02 0.55 30.53
N LEU A 96 -7.30 0.32 30.82
CA LEU A 96 -8.24 1.38 31.22
C LEU A 96 -7.84 2.05 32.54
N SER A 97 -7.32 1.30 33.52
CA SER A 97 -6.79 1.85 34.78
C SER A 97 -5.58 2.77 34.53
N ARG A 98 -4.70 2.42 33.60
CA ARG A 98 -3.57 3.29 33.16
C ARG A 98 -4.07 4.56 32.52
N LEU A 99 -4.99 4.44 31.55
CA LEU A 99 -5.60 5.59 30.87
C LEU A 99 -6.34 6.53 31.85
N GLN A 100 -6.95 6.02 32.88
CA GLN A 100 -7.56 6.82 33.98
C GLN A 100 -6.53 7.57 34.85
N GLY A 101 -5.36 6.96 35.07
CA GLY A 101 -4.23 7.59 35.75
C GLY A 101 -3.65 8.75 34.96
N ASP A 102 -3.41 8.53 33.70
CA ASP A 102 -2.85 9.54 32.75
C ASP A 102 -3.83 10.70 32.52
N ALA A 103 -5.13 10.43 32.45
CA ALA A 103 -6.16 11.46 32.34
C ALA A 103 -6.20 12.42 33.54
N ARG A 104 -5.87 11.97 34.73
CA ARG A 104 -5.74 12.83 35.92
C ARG A 104 -4.49 13.71 35.89
N ALA A 105 -3.41 13.25 35.23
CA ALA A 105 -2.17 14.02 35.04
C ALA A 105 -2.31 15.16 34.03
N VAL A 106 -3.20 15.02 33.05
CA VAL A 106 -3.45 16.03 32.01
C VAL A 106 -4.37 17.16 32.48
N SER A 107 -5.15 16.96 33.57
CA SER A 107 -6.15 17.92 34.08
C SER A 107 -5.62 18.87 35.14
N GLN A 108 -4.35 18.85 35.53
CA GLN A 108 -3.77 19.79 36.49
C GLN A 108 -2.91 20.84 35.78
N PRO A 109 -3.13 22.16 36.04
CA PRO A 109 -2.23 23.18 35.52
C PRO A 109 -0.87 23.10 36.22
N ALA A 110 0.18 22.99 35.40
CA ALA A 110 1.55 22.86 35.88
C ALA A 110 2.03 24.11 36.61
N GLY A 111 2.43 23.93 37.90
CA GLY A 111 3.29 24.86 38.63
C GLY A 111 4.76 24.67 38.17
N PRO A 112 5.65 25.66 38.46
CA PRO A 112 6.99 25.66 37.89
C PRO A 112 7.84 24.47 38.40
N PRO A 113 8.64 23.85 37.51
CA PRO A 113 9.36 22.63 37.84
C PRO A 113 10.61 22.90 38.68
N LYS A 114 10.80 22.07 39.75
CA LYS A 114 12.08 21.89 40.41
C LYS A 114 12.90 20.85 39.66
N GLU A 115 14.11 21.24 39.28
CA GLU A 115 15.11 20.40 38.65
C GLU A 115 15.42 19.12 39.43
N ASN A 116 15.23 17.97 38.80
CA ASN A 116 16.01 16.77 39.09
C ASN A 116 16.29 16.07 37.74
N GLN A 117 17.59 15.98 37.48
CA GLN A 117 18.16 15.46 36.26
C GLN A 117 17.90 13.96 36.10
N VAL A 118 16.93 13.60 35.25
CA VAL A 118 16.93 12.33 34.53
C VAL A 118 17.14 12.70 33.07
N GLN A 119 18.27 12.27 32.51
CA GLN A 119 18.57 12.53 31.09
C GLN A 119 17.41 11.97 30.25
N PRO A 120 16.66 12.79 29.50
CA PRO A 120 15.74 12.30 28.51
C PRO A 120 16.54 11.72 27.37
N LEU A 121 16.16 10.51 26.91
CA LEU A 121 16.53 10.05 25.58
C LEU A 121 16.28 11.19 24.59
N PRO A 122 17.19 11.45 23.63
CA PRO A 122 17.05 12.57 22.72
C PRO A 122 15.75 12.42 21.95
N VAL A 123 14.75 13.25 22.29
CA VAL A 123 13.65 13.54 21.39
C VAL A 123 14.31 14.25 20.21
N ARG A 124 14.54 13.53 19.13
CA ARG A 124 14.94 14.15 17.85
C ARG A 124 13.83 15.13 17.51
N SER A 125 14.16 16.41 17.49
CA SER A 125 13.34 17.42 16.83
C SER A 125 13.02 16.89 15.42
N SER A 126 11.77 17.02 14.99
CA SER A 126 11.34 16.74 13.61
C SER A 126 12.43 17.19 12.64
N PRO A 127 12.76 16.43 11.60
CA PRO A 127 13.81 16.82 10.68
C PRO A 127 13.55 18.25 10.24
N ALA A 128 14.55 19.10 10.31
CA ALA A 128 14.45 20.51 9.95
C ALA A 128 14.03 20.70 8.47
N ARG A 129 14.01 19.62 7.70
CA ARG A 129 13.60 19.54 6.30
C ARG A 129 12.78 18.27 6.06
N PRO A 130 11.72 18.34 5.21
CA PRO A 130 10.93 17.18 4.82
C PRO A 130 11.78 16.15 4.06
N LEU A 131 11.43 14.87 4.15
CA LEU A 131 12.23 13.76 3.57
C LEU A 131 12.41 13.86 2.05
N TRP A 132 11.47 14.50 1.34
CA TRP A 132 11.57 14.74 -0.12
C TRP A 132 12.59 15.82 -0.50
N GLU A 133 13.02 16.66 0.44
CA GLU A 133 14.08 17.65 0.25
C GLU A 133 15.46 17.14 0.67
N LEU A 134 15.51 16.05 1.47
CA LEU A 134 16.74 15.47 1.93
C LEU A 134 17.41 14.66 0.82
N SER A 135 18.54 15.16 0.31
CA SER A 135 19.30 14.42 -0.70
C SER A 135 19.83 13.10 -0.12
N ILE A 136 19.71 12.03 -0.90
CA ILE A 136 20.22 10.69 -0.54
C ILE A 136 21.76 10.67 -0.31
N GLN A 137 22.48 11.64 -0.82
CA GLN A 137 23.92 11.79 -0.65
C GLN A 137 24.31 11.89 0.83
N TYR A 138 23.46 12.44 1.67
CA TYR A 138 23.71 12.62 3.10
C TYR A 138 23.33 11.41 3.94
N ALA A 139 22.70 10.41 3.35
CA ALA A 139 22.42 9.15 4.04
C ALA A 139 23.71 8.42 4.42
N LYS A 140 23.71 7.78 5.59
CA LYS A 140 24.88 7.04 6.10
C LYS A 140 25.33 5.99 5.09
N GLY A 141 26.59 6.05 4.69
CA GLY A 141 27.18 5.12 3.72
C GLY A 141 26.93 5.47 2.25
N VAL A 142 26.26 6.59 1.94
CA VAL A 142 26.06 7.09 0.57
C VAL A 142 26.94 8.33 0.37
N GLY A 143 27.99 8.21 -0.40
CA GLY A 143 28.83 9.34 -0.80
C GLY A 143 28.57 9.72 -2.26
N PRO A 144 29.24 10.75 -2.80
CA PRO A 144 28.98 11.26 -4.16
C PRO A 144 29.01 10.19 -5.26
N LYS A 145 29.92 9.21 -5.17
CA LYS A 145 30.01 8.12 -6.15
C LYS A 145 28.80 7.20 -6.11
N ARG A 146 28.28 6.89 -4.93
CA ARG A 146 27.11 6.04 -4.75
C ARG A 146 25.81 6.75 -5.11
N THR A 147 25.74 8.06 -4.88
CA THR A 147 24.61 8.90 -5.30
C THR A 147 24.38 8.78 -6.81
N LEU A 148 25.42 8.86 -7.64
CA LEU A 148 25.32 8.70 -9.09
C LEU A 148 24.78 7.31 -9.51
N LEU A 149 25.05 6.27 -8.73
CA LEU A 149 24.50 4.93 -8.98
C LEU A 149 23.00 4.84 -8.61
N LEU A 150 22.62 5.46 -7.49
CA LEU A 150 21.24 5.54 -7.05
C LEU A 150 20.38 6.41 -7.97
N GLU A 151 20.93 7.50 -8.51
CA GLU A 151 20.24 8.33 -9.50
C GLU A 151 19.88 7.57 -10.78
N ARG A 152 20.70 6.59 -11.20
CA ARG A 152 20.38 5.71 -12.32
C ARG A 152 19.17 4.81 -12.04
N LEU A 153 18.86 4.57 -10.76
CA LEU A 153 17.66 3.86 -10.29
C LEU A 153 16.52 4.82 -9.99
N GLY A 154 16.65 6.12 -10.29
CA GLY A 154 15.62 7.14 -10.01
C GLY A 154 15.61 7.65 -8.57
N VAL A 155 16.60 7.31 -7.75
CA VAL A 155 16.66 7.64 -6.32
C VAL A 155 17.59 8.84 -6.09
N ARG A 156 17.02 9.99 -5.71
CA ARG A 156 17.74 11.25 -5.42
C ARG A 156 17.56 11.72 -4.00
N THR A 157 16.41 11.38 -3.37
CA THR A 157 16.07 11.81 -2.01
C THR A 157 15.87 10.62 -1.08
N VAL A 158 15.89 10.89 0.23
CA VAL A 158 15.62 9.87 1.26
C VAL A 158 14.22 9.28 1.08
N GLU A 159 13.22 10.11 0.80
CA GLU A 159 11.86 9.64 0.54
C GLU A 159 11.82 8.70 -0.66
N GLN A 160 12.39 9.09 -1.81
CA GLN A 160 12.43 8.25 -3.00
C GLN A 160 13.11 6.90 -2.74
N ALA A 161 14.14 6.88 -1.89
CA ALA A 161 14.76 5.63 -1.46
C ALA A 161 13.76 4.76 -0.70
N LEU A 162 13.09 5.29 0.33
CA LEU A 162 12.10 4.56 1.14
C LEU A 162 10.90 4.05 0.31
N TRP A 163 10.56 4.74 -0.78
CA TRP A 163 9.53 4.32 -1.73
C TRP A 163 10.06 3.43 -2.87
N THR A 164 11.34 3.09 -2.87
CA THR A 164 11.90 2.11 -3.81
C THR A 164 11.62 0.70 -3.30
N LEU A 165 10.42 0.20 -3.58
CA LEU A 165 9.94 -1.08 -3.07
C LEU A 165 10.65 -2.27 -3.73
N PRO A 166 10.81 -3.42 -3.02
CA PRO A 166 11.31 -4.64 -3.63
C PRO A 166 10.37 -5.14 -4.71
N TRP A 167 10.92 -5.72 -5.79
CA TRP A 167 10.13 -6.28 -6.87
C TRP A 167 9.79 -7.76 -6.67
N ARG A 168 10.50 -8.46 -5.75
CA ARG A 168 10.22 -9.83 -5.29
C ARG A 168 10.89 -10.10 -3.97
N TYR A 169 10.57 -11.25 -3.38
CA TYR A 169 11.15 -11.71 -2.12
C TYR A 169 11.74 -13.12 -2.25
N GLU A 170 12.68 -13.44 -1.37
CA GLU A 170 13.28 -14.75 -1.24
C GLU A 170 13.21 -15.22 0.19
N ASP A 171 12.68 -16.44 0.37
CA ASP A 171 12.71 -17.07 1.67
C ASP A 171 14.09 -17.69 1.91
N ARG A 172 14.87 -17.05 2.76
CA ARG A 172 16.17 -17.50 3.24
C ARG A 172 16.11 -17.85 4.73
N SER A 173 14.89 -18.07 5.28
CA SER A 173 14.68 -18.39 6.69
C SER A 173 15.14 -19.80 7.03
N VAL A 174 15.12 -20.70 6.06
CA VAL A 174 15.54 -22.09 6.24
C VAL A 174 16.83 -22.33 5.48
N ILE A 175 17.94 -22.40 6.21
CA ILE A 175 19.21 -22.91 5.69
C ILE A 175 19.15 -24.42 5.84
N THR A 176 19.23 -25.13 4.72
CA THR A 176 19.19 -26.59 4.72
C THR A 176 20.62 -27.13 4.82
N PRO A 177 20.93 -28.01 5.81
CA PRO A 177 22.20 -28.70 5.86
C PRO A 177 22.44 -29.50 4.56
N VAL A 178 23.68 -29.56 4.09
CA VAL A 178 24.01 -30.25 2.84
C VAL A 178 23.54 -31.70 2.84
N ALA A 179 23.65 -32.41 3.97
CA ALA A 179 23.19 -33.76 4.12
C ALA A 179 21.67 -34.00 3.97
N GLU A 180 20.88 -32.93 4.13
CA GLU A 180 19.41 -32.98 4.05
C GLU A 180 18.86 -32.49 2.69
N LEU A 181 19.73 -32.24 1.71
CA LEU A 181 19.31 -31.81 0.39
C LEU A 181 18.61 -32.90 -0.37
N VAL A 182 17.40 -32.64 -0.86
CA VAL A 182 16.58 -33.58 -1.63
C VAL A 182 16.35 -33.02 -3.04
N PRO A 183 16.60 -33.81 -4.11
CA PRO A 183 16.36 -33.38 -5.48
C PRO A 183 14.93 -32.95 -5.74
N GLY A 184 14.78 -31.91 -6.57
CA GLY A 184 13.49 -31.33 -6.97
C GLY A 184 13.06 -30.13 -6.15
N ALA A 185 13.60 -29.89 -4.96
CA ALA A 185 13.27 -28.73 -4.12
C ALA A 185 14.24 -27.56 -4.38
N THR A 186 13.75 -26.33 -4.20
CA THR A 186 14.60 -25.14 -4.12
C THR A 186 15.02 -24.95 -2.68
N ARG A 187 16.34 -24.88 -2.42
CA ARG A 187 16.90 -24.78 -1.07
C ARG A 187 18.04 -23.75 -1.02
N SER A 188 18.27 -23.24 0.18
CA SER A 188 19.41 -22.39 0.49
C SER A 188 20.40 -23.15 1.36
N VAL A 189 21.68 -23.12 0.99
CA VAL A 189 22.79 -23.70 1.75
C VAL A 189 23.76 -22.59 2.18
N CYS A 190 24.39 -22.77 3.33
CA CYS A 190 25.41 -21.85 3.82
C CYS A 190 26.67 -22.66 4.15
N GLY A 191 27.81 -22.25 3.59
CA GLY A 191 29.06 -22.97 3.81
C GLY A 191 30.26 -22.16 3.34
N VAL A 192 31.44 -22.81 3.37
CA VAL A 192 32.70 -22.24 2.90
C VAL A 192 33.03 -22.84 1.53
N ILE A 193 33.47 -21.99 0.60
CA ILE A 193 33.95 -22.45 -0.70
C ILE A 193 35.26 -23.17 -0.53
N THR A 194 35.31 -24.44 -0.92
CA THR A 194 36.53 -25.28 -0.90
C THR A 194 37.17 -25.38 -2.27
N ARG A 195 36.40 -25.13 -3.35
CA ARG A 195 36.91 -25.16 -4.73
C ARG A 195 35.97 -24.35 -5.64
N ALA A 196 36.53 -23.68 -6.62
CA ALA A 196 35.77 -22.97 -7.67
C ALA A 196 36.51 -23.14 -9.01
N GLU A 197 35.87 -23.81 -9.98
CA GLU A 197 36.48 -24.11 -11.29
C GLU A 197 35.52 -23.78 -12.44
N ALA A 198 36.00 -23.00 -13.40
CA ALA A 198 35.29 -22.73 -14.64
C ALA A 198 35.67 -23.73 -15.72
N THR A 199 34.68 -24.43 -16.27
CA THR A 199 34.85 -25.37 -17.38
C THR A 199 34.06 -24.96 -18.59
N ARG A 200 34.64 -25.01 -19.78
CA ARG A 200 33.92 -24.74 -21.04
C ARG A 200 33.49 -26.08 -21.66
N ALA A 201 32.19 -26.27 -21.80
CA ALA A 201 31.64 -27.44 -22.49
C ALA A 201 31.94 -27.38 -23.99
N ARG A 202 32.62 -28.46 -24.51
CA ARG A 202 33.06 -28.54 -25.93
C ARG A 202 31.92 -28.47 -26.96
N VAL A 203 30.71 -28.93 -26.61
CA VAL A 203 29.62 -29.17 -27.58
C VAL A 203 28.66 -27.95 -27.73
N ARG A 204 28.55 -27.02 -26.76
CA ARG A 204 27.53 -25.96 -26.79
C ARG A 204 28.06 -24.54 -26.48
N ARG A 205 29.36 -24.31 -26.45
CA ARG A 205 29.97 -23.03 -25.99
C ARG A 205 29.43 -22.54 -24.60
N LEU A 206 28.93 -23.49 -23.80
CA LEU A 206 28.38 -23.20 -22.47
C LEU A 206 29.53 -23.10 -21.48
N SER A 207 29.64 -22.00 -20.77
CA SER A 207 30.52 -21.85 -19.62
C SER A 207 29.80 -22.39 -18.38
N ILE A 208 30.44 -23.29 -17.66
CA ILE A 208 29.94 -23.86 -16.40
C ILE A 208 30.96 -23.54 -15.33
N LEU A 209 30.54 -22.78 -14.30
CA LEU A 209 31.31 -22.61 -13.08
C LEU A 209 30.78 -23.58 -12.02
N ASP A 210 31.65 -24.48 -11.57
CA ASP A 210 31.38 -25.43 -10.50
C ASP A 210 32.04 -24.94 -9.23
N VAL A 211 31.26 -24.74 -8.17
CA VAL A 211 31.70 -24.24 -6.87
C VAL A 211 31.35 -25.25 -5.80
N ALA A 212 32.36 -25.87 -5.20
CA ALA A 212 32.18 -26.76 -4.07
C ALA A 212 31.99 -25.97 -2.78
N VAL A 213 30.85 -26.12 -2.14
CA VAL A 213 30.50 -25.47 -0.87
C VAL A 213 30.38 -26.52 0.21
N GLN A 214 31.11 -26.35 1.29
CA GLN A 214 31.17 -27.24 2.43
C GLN A 214 30.54 -26.61 3.67
N ASP A 215 29.66 -27.38 4.33
CA ASP A 215 29.18 -27.10 5.68
C ASP A 215 29.66 -28.18 6.67
N ALA A 216 29.15 -28.16 7.90
CA ALA A 216 29.48 -29.16 8.92
C ALA A 216 28.97 -30.58 8.58
N THR A 217 28.06 -30.74 7.61
CA THR A 217 27.33 -31.96 7.30
C THR A 217 27.80 -32.63 5.98
N GLY A 218 28.46 -31.86 5.10
CA GLY A 218 28.93 -32.37 3.81
C GLY A 218 29.36 -31.27 2.83
N THR A 219 29.57 -31.70 1.58
CA THR A 219 29.92 -30.79 0.47
C THR A 219 28.90 -30.94 -0.64
N VAL A 220 28.43 -29.81 -1.19
CA VAL A 220 27.56 -29.76 -2.35
C VAL A 220 28.22 -28.94 -3.46
N HIS A 221 27.99 -29.37 -4.71
CA HIS A 221 28.45 -28.68 -5.90
C HIS A 221 27.38 -27.70 -6.39
N ALA A 222 27.67 -26.41 -6.33
CA ALA A 222 26.81 -25.34 -6.85
C ALA A 222 27.26 -25.00 -8.26
N VAL A 223 26.33 -25.07 -9.23
CA VAL A 223 26.65 -24.90 -10.65
C VAL A 223 26.00 -23.63 -11.19
N PHE A 224 26.83 -22.77 -11.81
CA PHE A 224 26.39 -21.56 -12.50
C PHE A 224 26.62 -21.67 -14.00
N PHE A 225 25.61 -21.35 -14.80
CA PHE A 225 25.66 -21.44 -16.26
C PHE A 225 25.87 -20.06 -16.91
N ASN A 226 26.81 -19.98 -17.86
CA ASN A 226 27.10 -18.76 -18.63
C ASN A 226 27.52 -17.53 -17.78
N GLN A 227 28.13 -17.75 -16.63
CA GLN A 227 28.59 -16.71 -15.70
C GLN A 227 30.06 -16.87 -15.34
N PRO A 228 31.01 -16.89 -16.30
CA PRO A 228 32.43 -17.13 -15.99
C PRO A 228 33.06 -16.03 -15.14
N TYR A 229 32.50 -14.82 -15.15
CA TYR A 229 32.97 -13.70 -14.33
C TYR A 229 32.84 -13.95 -12.81
N LEU A 230 32.03 -14.93 -12.42
CA LEU A 230 31.88 -15.29 -10.99
C LEU A 230 33.08 -16.02 -10.44
N GLU A 231 33.96 -16.59 -11.28
CA GLU A 231 35.23 -17.19 -10.85
C GLU A 231 36.12 -16.17 -10.14
N ASP A 232 36.06 -14.89 -10.54
CA ASP A 232 36.79 -13.80 -9.88
C ASP A 232 36.16 -13.38 -8.55
N VAL A 233 34.90 -13.67 -8.33
CA VAL A 233 34.11 -13.29 -7.15
C VAL A 233 34.06 -14.40 -6.11
N LEU A 234 33.85 -15.65 -6.56
CA LEU A 234 33.68 -16.84 -5.70
C LEU A 234 35.03 -17.54 -5.49
N LYS A 235 35.82 -17.01 -4.56
CA LYS A 235 37.16 -17.52 -4.24
C LYS A 235 37.10 -18.56 -3.12
N GLU A 236 38.05 -19.51 -3.12
CA GLU A 236 38.24 -20.45 -2.02
C GLU A 236 38.43 -19.73 -0.69
N GLY A 237 37.88 -20.31 0.39
CA GLY A 237 37.91 -19.75 1.73
C GLY A 237 36.80 -18.74 2.03
N LEU A 238 36.05 -18.27 1.03
CA LEU A 238 34.92 -17.38 1.27
C LEU A 238 33.74 -18.14 1.85
N ARG A 239 33.12 -17.57 2.87
CA ARG A 239 31.84 -18.04 3.38
C ARG A 239 30.72 -17.49 2.51
N VAL A 240 29.85 -18.37 2.03
CA VAL A 240 28.77 -18.01 1.10
C VAL A 240 27.46 -18.64 1.49
N MET A 241 26.39 -17.96 1.11
CA MET A 241 25.07 -18.54 1.02
C MET A 241 24.72 -18.70 -0.46
N MET A 242 24.22 -19.87 -0.84
CA MET A 242 23.79 -20.15 -2.20
C MET A 242 22.38 -20.69 -2.20
N SER A 243 21.54 -20.22 -3.11
CA SER A 243 20.16 -20.64 -3.28
C SER A 243 19.95 -21.14 -4.70
N GLY A 244 19.25 -22.24 -4.84
CA GLY A 244 18.98 -22.82 -6.13
C GLY A 244 18.15 -24.10 -6.06
N ARG A 245 17.88 -24.67 -7.21
CA ARG A 245 17.19 -25.94 -7.33
C ARG A 245 18.17 -27.09 -7.07
N VAL A 246 17.80 -28.00 -6.19
CA VAL A 246 18.57 -29.22 -5.95
C VAL A 246 18.27 -30.20 -7.09
N ALA A 247 19.30 -30.60 -7.85
CA ALA A 247 19.21 -31.56 -8.92
C ALA A 247 19.99 -32.81 -8.55
N ALA A 248 19.60 -33.98 -9.08
CA ALA A 248 20.36 -35.19 -8.95
C ALA A 248 21.66 -35.05 -9.75
N GLY A 249 22.80 -35.43 -9.14
CA GLY A 249 24.10 -35.49 -9.77
C GLY A 249 24.29 -36.73 -10.66
N ARG A 250 25.49 -36.89 -11.21
CA ARG A 250 25.82 -38.02 -12.10
C ARG A 250 25.87 -39.38 -11.37
N GLY A 251 26.05 -39.36 -10.05
CA GLY A 251 26.11 -40.56 -9.18
C GLY A 251 24.75 -41.04 -8.67
N GLY A 252 23.63 -40.47 -9.10
CA GLY A 252 22.30 -40.87 -8.66
C GLY A 252 21.76 -40.01 -7.50
N TRP A 253 20.82 -40.57 -6.71
CA TRP A 253 20.09 -39.86 -5.65
C TRP A 253 20.95 -39.43 -4.45
N THR A 254 22.11 -40.04 -4.28
CA THR A 254 23.08 -39.74 -3.20
C THR A 254 24.08 -38.66 -3.60
N ASP A 255 24.18 -38.33 -4.89
CA ASP A 255 25.01 -37.27 -5.43
C ASP A 255 24.09 -36.12 -5.84
N VAL A 256 24.04 -35.06 -5.04
CA VAL A 256 23.20 -33.90 -5.29
C VAL A 256 24.03 -32.68 -5.69
N ARG A 257 23.50 -31.88 -6.60
CA ARG A 257 24.10 -30.60 -6.98
C ARG A 257 23.05 -29.48 -6.86
N LEU A 258 23.52 -28.28 -6.60
CA LEU A 258 22.70 -27.08 -6.54
C LEU A 258 22.81 -26.33 -7.88
N GLU A 259 21.75 -26.32 -8.66
CA GLU A 259 21.65 -25.39 -9.81
C GLU A 259 21.44 -24.00 -9.25
N ALA A 260 22.56 -23.33 -8.90
CA ALA A 260 22.53 -22.07 -8.18
C ALA A 260 22.03 -20.95 -9.08
N THR A 261 20.97 -20.29 -8.65
CA THR A 261 20.42 -19.11 -9.31
C THR A 261 20.92 -17.85 -8.64
N GLN A 262 21.36 -17.96 -7.38
CA GLN A 262 21.79 -16.82 -6.57
C GLN A 262 22.83 -17.23 -5.55
N PHE A 263 23.70 -16.26 -5.24
CA PHE A 263 24.69 -16.41 -4.18
C PHE A 263 24.87 -15.10 -3.44
N GLU A 264 25.40 -15.17 -2.23
CA GLU A 264 25.79 -14.01 -1.44
C GLU A 264 27.04 -14.35 -0.63
N VAL A 265 28.09 -13.51 -0.74
CA VAL A 265 29.31 -13.66 0.03
C VAL A 265 29.08 -13.08 1.43
N LEU A 266 29.29 -13.88 2.47
CA LEU A 266 29.08 -13.51 3.86
C LEU A 266 30.37 -12.99 4.47
N SER A 267 30.34 -11.78 5.03
CA SER A 267 31.54 -11.09 5.53
C SER A 267 31.73 -11.19 7.06
N GLY A 268 30.89 -11.97 7.77
CA GLY A 268 31.07 -12.24 9.21
C GLY A 268 30.79 -11.04 10.14
N GLY A 269 30.01 -10.05 9.69
CA GLY A 269 29.63 -8.88 10.51
C GLY A 269 28.17 -8.91 10.95
N GLU A 270 27.74 -7.92 11.76
CA GLU A 270 26.34 -7.75 12.19
C GLU A 270 25.36 -7.66 11.01
N ASP A 271 25.83 -7.20 9.85
CA ASP A 271 25.04 -7.12 8.63
C ASP A 271 24.65 -8.50 8.05
N GLU A 272 25.28 -9.59 8.49
CA GLU A 272 24.98 -10.95 8.03
C GLU A 272 23.53 -11.35 8.36
N LEU A 273 23.01 -10.92 9.50
CA LEU A 273 21.63 -11.16 9.93
C LEU A 273 20.57 -10.53 9.02
N LEU A 274 20.96 -9.54 8.20
CA LEU A 274 20.07 -8.92 7.21
C LEU A 274 19.85 -9.78 5.96
N HIS A 275 20.71 -10.75 5.75
CA HIS A 275 20.82 -11.45 4.51
C HIS A 275 20.51 -12.94 4.63
N VAL A 276 20.49 -13.47 5.87
CA VAL A 276 20.38 -14.89 6.17
C VAL A 276 19.38 -15.11 7.30
N GLY A 277 18.69 -16.27 7.30
CA GLY A 277 17.76 -16.65 8.36
C GLY A 277 16.41 -15.91 8.35
N ARG A 278 16.05 -15.25 7.26
CA ARG A 278 14.81 -14.47 7.12
C ARG A 278 14.35 -14.39 5.66
N ILE A 279 13.13 -13.91 5.45
CA ILE A 279 12.69 -13.49 4.13
C ILE A 279 13.42 -12.19 3.79
N VAL A 280 14.06 -12.15 2.62
CA VAL A 280 14.85 -11.00 2.16
C VAL A 280 14.22 -10.35 0.92
N PRO A 281 14.16 -9.02 0.88
CA PRO A 281 13.71 -8.28 -0.29
C PRO A 281 14.78 -8.26 -1.37
N ILE A 282 14.34 -8.33 -2.62
CA ILE A 282 15.18 -8.22 -3.82
C ILE A 282 14.83 -6.93 -4.54
N TYR A 283 15.83 -6.10 -4.78
CA TYR A 283 15.69 -4.82 -5.46
C TYR A 283 16.27 -4.87 -6.87
N HIS A 284 15.85 -3.94 -7.71
CA HIS A 284 16.51 -3.72 -8.99
C HIS A 284 17.96 -3.29 -8.79
N GLU A 285 18.83 -3.86 -9.59
CA GLU A 285 20.27 -3.64 -9.53
C GLU A 285 20.76 -2.80 -10.71
N THR A 286 21.88 -2.11 -10.53
CA THR A 286 22.62 -1.46 -11.62
C THR A 286 24.10 -1.79 -11.48
N LYS A 287 24.87 -1.57 -12.56
CA LYS A 287 26.31 -1.84 -12.51
C LYS A 287 26.98 -1.06 -11.38
N GLY A 288 27.47 -1.77 -10.38
CA GLY A 288 28.13 -1.21 -9.18
C GLY A 288 27.23 -0.95 -7.98
N TRP A 289 25.91 -1.28 -8.08
CA TRP A 289 24.95 -1.21 -6.97
C TRP A 289 24.06 -2.44 -6.92
N THR A 290 24.23 -3.24 -5.88
CA THR A 290 23.56 -4.55 -5.71
C THR A 290 22.36 -4.47 -4.77
N SER A 291 21.47 -5.46 -4.85
CA SER A 291 20.34 -5.63 -3.94
C SER A 291 20.78 -5.73 -2.46
N ARG A 292 21.95 -6.33 -2.20
CA ARG A 292 22.56 -6.35 -0.86
C ARG A 292 22.85 -4.95 -0.33
N GLN A 293 23.49 -4.11 -1.14
CA GLN A 293 23.78 -2.74 -0.75
C GLN A 293 22.51 -1.92 -0.53
N MET A 294 21.45 -2.19 -1.34
CA MET A 294 20.15 -1.57 -1.15
C MET A 294 19.50 -1.99 0.18
N ARG A 295 19.57 -3.26 0.58
CA ARG A 295 19.07 -3.72 1.89
C ARG A 295 19.74 -3.01 3.05
N VAL A 296 21.07 -2.89 3.01
CA VAL A 296 21.84 -2.18 4.06
C VAL A 296 21.45 -0.71 4.12
N LEU A 297 21.32 -0.06 2.96
CA LEU A 297 20.86 1.33 2.88
C LEU A 297 19.45 1.47 3.49
N MET A 298 18.50 0.61 3.10
CA MET A 298 17.12 0.66 3.61
C MET A 298 17.03 0.47 5.11
N GLN A 299 17.83 -0.44 5.67
CA GLN A 299 17.88 -0.61 7.13
C GLN A 299 18.35 0.67 7.81
N GLY A 300 19.43 1.28 7.31
CA GLY A 300 19.93 2.54 7.85
C GLY A 300 18.90 3.67 7.77
N LEU A 301 18.23 3.81 6.62
CA LEU A 301 17.21 4.84 6.41
C LEU A 301 15.99 4.63 7.31
N LEU A 302 15.50 3.40 7.44
CA LEU A 302 14.35 3.10 8.31
C LEU A 302 14.69 3.30 9.79
N ALA A 303 15.90 2.95 10.20
CA ALA A 303 16.34 3.19 11.58
C ALA A 303 16.48 4.69 11.89
N GLU A 304 16.89 5.49 10.90
CA GLU A 304 17.12 6.93 11.07
C GLU A 304 15.87 7.77 10.83
N TYR A 305 15.10 7.47 9.78
CA TYR A 305 13.99 8.30 9.29
C TYR A 305 12.61 7.61 9.32
N GLY A 306 12.54 6.34 9.71
CA GLY A 306 11.27 5.59 9.69
C GLY A 306 10.16 6.19 10.57
N ALA A 307 10.54 6.88 11.65
CA ALA A 307 9.60 7.59 12.52
C ALA A 307 9.16 8.96 11.95
N ASP A 308 9.90 9.51 11.00
CA ASP A 308 9.68 10.82 10.40
C ASP A 308 8.83 10.74 9.12
N ILE A 309 8.47 9.52 8.70
CA ILE A 309 7.57 9.32 7.53
C ILE A 309 6.19 9.87 7.87
N GLU A 310 5.74 10.85 7.09
CA GLU A 310 4.48 11.53 7.32
C GLU A 310 3.28 10.61 7.13
N GLU A 311 2.39 10.55 8.13
CA GLU A 311 1.14 9.80 8.05
C GLU A 311 0.05 10.66 7.42
N VAL A 312 -0.25 10.40 6.16
CA VAL A 312 -1.24 11.16 5.37
C VAL A 312 -2.67 10.71 5.66
N LEU A 313 -2.89 9.42 5.95
CA LEU A 313 -4.23 8.90 6.17
C LEU A 313 -4.72 9.18 7.59
N PRO A 314 -5.89 9.83 7.75
CA PRO A 314 -6.50 10.02 9.06
C PRO A 314 -6.69 8.69 9.81
N LEU A 315 -6.52 8.71 11.13
CA LEU A 315 -6.67 7.51 11.96
C LEU A 315 -8.02 6.82 11.77
N SER A 316 -9.10 7.60 11.61
CA SER A 316 -10.46 7.08 11.36
C SER A 316 -10.53 6.24 10.07
N VAL A 317 -9.84 6.67 9.01
CA VAL A 317 -9.74 5.94 7.75
C VAL A 317 -8.93 4.67 7.94
N ARG A 318 -7.76 4.76 8.58
CA ARG A 318 -6.91 3.59 8.86
C ARG A 318 -7.65 2.55 9.70
N ALA A 319 -8.32 2.98 10.75
CA ALA A 319 -9.11 2.11 11.62
C ALA A 319 -10.26 1.42 10.88
N ARG A 320 -11.01 2.17 10.08
CA ARG A 320 -12.12 1.65 9.27
C ARG A 320 -11.68 0.57 8.28
N HIS A 321 -10.53 0.76 7.64
CA HIS A 321 -10.02 -0.14 6.61
C HIS A 321 -8.97 -1.14 7.13
N ARG A 322 -8.70 -1.14 8.44
CA ARG A 322 -7.70 -2.02 9.12
C ARG A 322 -6.31 -1.89 8.50
N LEU A 323 -5.89 -0.65 8.26
CA LEU A 323 -4.60 -0.34 7.66
C LEU A 323 -3.57 -0.03 8.76
N PRO A 324 -2.33 -0.57 8.66
CA PRO A 324 -1.25 -0.23 9.59
C PRO A 324 -0.79 1.23 9.38
N PRO A 325 -0.05 1.81 10.35
CA PRO A 325 0.66 3.07 10.15
C PRO A 325 1.63 3.01 8.97
N ILE A 326 1.89 4.17 8.32
CA ILE A 326 2.74 4.20 7.12
C ILE A 326 4.16 3.71 7.39
N GLY A 327 4.79 4.13 8.49
CA GLY A 327 6.14 3.69 8.86
C GLY A 327 6.24 2.18 9.09
N GLU A 328 5.23 1.58 9.74
CA GLU A 328 5.13 0.13 9.92
C GLU A 328 4.94 -0.59 8.57
N ALA A 329 4.10 -0.05 7.69
CA ALA A 329 3.87 -0.64 6.37
C ALA A 329 5.16 -0.63 5.53
N ILE A 330 5.86 0.49 5.44
CA ILE A 330 7.13 0.59 4.72
C ILE A 330 8.17 -0.35 5.33
N GLN A 331 8.28 -0.40 6.67
CA GLN A 331 9.18 -1.33 7.34
C GLN A 331 8.87 -2.79 6.98
N HIS A 332 7.60 -3.21 6.98
CA HIS A 332 7.22 -4.59 6.69
C HIS A 332 7.34 -4.96 5.21
N VAL A 333 7.26 -4.01 4.29
CA VAL A 333 7.56 -4.25 2.87
C VAL A 333 9.06 -4.44 2.67
N HIS A 334 9.90 -3.61 3.30
CA HIS A 334 11.36 -3.75 3.18
C HIS A 334 11.92 -4.90 4.02
N PHE A 335 11.36 -5.16 5.19
CA PHE A 335 11.78 -6.22 6.11
C PHE A 335 10.56 -6.97 6.63
N PRO A 336 10.06 -7.95 5.84
CA PRO A 336 8.90 -8.74 6.23
C PRO A 336 9.08 -9.44 7.59
N LEU A 337 7.98 -9.59 8.31
CA LEU A 337 7.96 -10.32 9.57
C LEU A 337 8.28 -11.80 9.34
N PRO A 338 8.90 -12.49 10.31
CA PRO A 338 9.11 -13.93 10.25
C PRO A 338 7.78 -14.66 9.95
N LYS A 339 7.85 -15.69 9.10
CA LYS A 339 6.68 -16.50 8.69
C LYS A 339 5.60 -15.77 7.87
N THR A 340 5.90 -14.58 7.34
CA THR A 340 5.01 -13.95 6.35
C THR A 340 4.90 -14.85 5.11
N ASP A 341 3.71 -15.00 4.56
CA ASP A 341 3.49 -15.77 3.34
C ASP A 341 4.24 -15.12 2.15
N LEU A 342 5.18 -15.89 1.57
CA LEU A 342 5.99 -15.43 0.44
C LEU A 342 5.13 -15.14 -0.80
N ALA A 343 4.11 -15.96 -1.06
CA ALA A 343 3.22 -15.74 -2.19
C ALA A 343 2.42 -14.45 -2.03
N ALA A 344 1.97 -14.13 -0.82
CA ALA A 344 1.28 -12.88 -0.52
C ALA A 344 2.22 -11.66 -0.65
N LEU A 345 3.50 -11.81 -0.33
CA LEU A 345 4.52 -10.76 -0.54
C LEU A 345 4.75 -10.49 -2.03
N ASP A 346 4.99 -11.55 -2.82
CA ASP A 346 5.26 -11.43 -4.26
C ASP A 346 4.05 -10.94 -5.06
N GLN A 347 2.84 -11.27 -4.61
CA GLN A 347 1.59 -10.76 -5.19
C GLN A 347 1.25 -9.32 -4.73
N GLY A 348 1.97 -8.77 -3.75
CA GLY A 348 1.69 -7.44 -3.23
C GLY A 348 0.36 -7.31 -2.47
N VAL A 349 -0.13 -8.39 -1.82
CA VAL A 349 -1.45 -8.43 -1.15
C VAL A 349 -1.37 -8.45 0.38
N THR A 350 -0.18 -8.30 0.97
CA THR A 350 -0.05 -8.19 2.44
C THR A 350 -0.72 -6.93 2.96
N SER A 351 -0.96 -6.85 4.28
CA SER A 351 -1.51 -5.65 4.92
C SER A 351 -0.66 -4.40 4.67
N ALA A 352 0.67 -4.56 4.61
CA ALA A 352 1.60 -3.50 4.30
C ALA A 352 1.45 -2.99 2.86
N HIS A 353 1.44 -3.88 1.86
CA HIS A 353 1.21 -3.52 0.46
C HIS A 353 -0.16 -2.87 0.25
N ARG A 354 -1.20 -3.45 0.87
CA ARG A 354 -2.55 -2.89 0.84
C ARG A 354 -2.60 -1.47 1.41
N ARG A 355 -1.82 -1.19 2.48
CA ARG A 355 -1.71 0.15 3.05
C ARG A 355 -1.14 1.16 2.05
N LEU A 356 -0.04 0.81 1.38
CA LEU A 356 0.61 1.67 0.39
C LEU A 356 -0.30 1.93 -0.82
N ALA A 357 -0.87 0.87 -1.39
CA ALA A 357 -1.79 0.98 -2.52
C ALA A 357 -3.05 1.81 -2.18
N PHE A 358 -3.58 1.64 -0.95
CA PHE A 358 -4.74 2.41 -0.50
C PHE A 358 -4.42 3.90 -0.43
N GLU A 359 -3.28 4.29 0.10
CA GLU A 359 -2.88 5.70 0.18
C GLU A 359 -2.74 6.32 -1.20
N GLU A 360 -2.00 5.68 -2.10
CA GLU A 360 -1.78 6.18 -3.46
C GLU A 360 -3.11 6.39 -4.20
N LEU A 361 -4.00 5.40 -4.15
CA LEU A 361 -5.32 5.50 -4.75
C LEU A 361 -6.22 6.53 -4.06
N CYS A 362 -6.13 6.67 -2.73
CA CYS A 362 -6.88 7.65 -1.97
C CYS A 362 -6.47 9.07 -2.34
N LEU A 363 -5.18 9.35 -2.44
CA LEU A 363 -4.65 10.65 -2.87
C LEU A 363 -5.06 10.98 -4.29
N LEU A 364 -4.98 10.03 -5.21
CA LEU A 364 -5.45 10.19 -6.58
C LEU A 364 -6.95 10.53 -6.61
N GLN A 365 -7.77 9.77 -5.88
CA GLN A 365 -9.21 10.02 -5.79
C GLN A 365 -9.52 11.38 -5.14
N ALA A 366 -8.79 11.78 -4.11
CA ALA A 366 -8.94 13.08 -3.48
C ALA A 366 -8.66 14.22 -4.47
N ALA A 367 -7.57 14.12 -5.24
CA ALA A 367 -7.23 15.09 -6.27
C ALA A 367 -8.33 15.18 -7.36
N MET A 368 -8.85 14.03 -7.80
CA MET A 368 -9.96 13.99 -8.77
C MET A 368 -11.25 14.62 -8.23
N VAL A 369 -11.58 14.35 -6.95
CA VAL A 369 -12.77 14.94 -6.30
C VAL A 369 -12.62 16.46 -6.14
N LEU A 370 -11.44 16.94 -5.76
CA LEU A 370 -11.17 18.38 -5.68
C LEU A 370 -11.36 19.04 -7.04
N ARG A 371 -10.74 18.50 -8.09
CA ARG A 371 -10.92 19.00 -9.46
C ARG A 371 -12.37 18.96 -9.92
N GLN A 372 -13.10 17.89 -9.58
CA GLN A 372 -14.53 17.81 -9.90
C GLN A 372 -15.36 18.87 -9.16
N ARG A 373 -14.99 19.20 -7.92
CA ARG A 373 -15.64 20.30 -7.16
C ARG A 373 -15.39 21.63 -7.82
N GLU A 374 -14.15 21.97 -8.19
CA GLU A 374 -13.80 23.19 -8.91
C GLU A 374 -14.62 23.32 -10.21
N MET A 375 -14.68 22.24 -11.01
CA MET A 375 -15.48 22.24 -12.23
C MET A 375 -16.99 22.41 -11.96
N LYS A 376 -17.50 21.93 -10.82
CA LYS A 376 -18.92 22.11 -10.43
C LYS A 376 -19.23 23.51 -9.91
N GLU A 377 -18.24 24.29 -9.51
CA GLU A 377 -18.41 25.67 -9.09
C GLU A 377 -18.53 26.62 -10.29
N GLU A 378 -18.02 26.22 -11.47
CA GLU A 378 -18.25 26.97 -12.69
C GLU A 378 -19.74 26.97 -13.06
N LEU A 379 -20.28 28.14 -13.36
CA LEU A 379 -21.65 28.30 -13.76
C LEU A 379 -21.76 28.60 -15.26
N LYS A 380 -22.60 27.83 -15.97
CA LYS A 380 -23.00 28.19 -17.33
C LYS A 380 -23.91 29.44 -17.30
N SER A 381 -23.73 30.31 -18.23
CA SER A 381 -24.62 31.47 -18.44
C SER A 381 -26.02 31.07 -18.96
N PHE A 382 -26.20 29.82 -19.39
CA PHE A 382 -27.45 29.32 -19.97
C PHE A 382 -27.76 27.89 -19.52
N ARG A 383 -29.01 27.49 -19.72
CA ARG A 383 -29.48 26.10 -19.47
C ARG A 383 -30.06 25.54 -20.77
N PHE A 384 -29.80 24.28 -21.04
CA PHE A 384 -30.38 23.62 -22.21
C PHE A 384 -31.87 23.30 -21.97
N ASN A 385 -32.67 23.42 -23.03
CA ASN A 385 -34.09 23.08 -22.99
C ASN A 385 -34.28 21.58 -23.30
N PRO A 386 -34.83 20.78 -22.35
CA PRO A 386 -35.02 19.35 -22.58
C PRO A 386 -36.19 19.04 -23.54
N HIS A 387 -37.02 20.03 -23.87
CA HIS A 387 -38.24 19.87 -24.67
C HIS A 387 -38.15 20.47 -26.08
N VAL A 388 -36.94 20.54 -26.65
CA VAL A 388 -36.75 21.05 -28.01
C VAL A 388 -37.51 20.17 -29.04
N ALA A 389 -38.14 20.82 -30.02
CA ALA A 389 -38.96 20.13 -31.04
C ALA A 389 -38.14 19.10 -31.83
N GLN A 390 -36.86 19.42 -32.08
CA GLN A 390 -35.91 18.58 -32.80
C GLN A 390 -35.68 17.20 -32.18
N LEU A 391 -35.73 17.06 -30.82
CA LEU A 391 -35.65 15.76 -30.14
C LEU A 391 -36.86 14.87 -30.45
N LYS A 392 -38.08 15.46 -30.47
CA LYS A 392 -39.29 14.74 -30.85
C LYS A 392 -39.28 14.29 -32.31
N GLN A 393 -38.74 15.16 -33.19
CA GLN A 393 -38.57 14.82 -34.60
C GLN A 393 -37.51 13.73 -34.80
N LEU A 394 -36.35 13.82 -34.08
CA LEU A 394 -35.31 12.82 -34.12
C LEU A 394 -35.86 11.44 -33.75
N ALA A 395 -36.62 11.35 -32.67
CA ALA A 395 -37.21 10.08 -32.23
C ALA A 395 -38.14 9.43 -33.26
N LYS A 396 -38.77 10.23 -34.15
CA LYS A 396 -39.67 9.70 -35.20
C LYS A 396 -38.93 9.22 -36.44
N ILE A 397 -37.72 9.76 -36.71
CA ILE A 397 -36.98 9.45 -37.93
C ILE A 397 -35.89 8.38 -37.73
N LEU A 398 -35.58 8.04 -36.48
CA LEU A 398 -34.67 6.93 -36.17
C LEU A 398 -35.29 5.61 -36.68
N PRO A 399 -34.53 4.77 -37.40
CA PRO A 399 -35.03 3.50 -37.94
C PRO A 399 -35.17 2.40 -36.88
N PHE A 400 -34.98 2.73 -35.59
CA PHE A 400 -35.07 1.83 -34.43
C PHE A 400 -35.57 2.59 -33.20
N THR A 401 -36.05 1.86 -32.21
CA THR A 401 -36.35 2.39 -30.90
C THR A 401 -35.12 2.30 -29.98
N LEU A 402 -34.96 3.29 -29.08
CA LEU A 402 -33.91 3.24 -28.09
C LEU A 402 -34.15 2.07 -27.13
N THR A 403 -33.07 1.43 -26.71
CA THR A 403 -33.12 0.45 -25.64
C THR A 403 -33.35 1.14 -24.28
N SER A 404 -33.86 0.42 -23.31
CA SER A 404 -34.10 0.95 -21.95
C SER A 404 -32.82 1.51 -21.30
N ALA A 405 -31.65 0.93 -21.63
CA ALA A 405 -30.35 1.41 -21.18
C ALA A 405 -29.99 2.75 -21.82
N GLN A 406 -30.17 2.89 -23.14
CA GLN A 406 -29.93 4.14 -23.87
C GLN A 406 -30.86 5.25 -23.40
N GLU A 407 -32.14 4.97 -23.18
CA GLU A 407 -33.09 5.93 -22.64
C GLU A 407 -32.73 6.39 -21.23
N ARG A 408 -32.28 5.46 -20.37
CA ARG A 408 -31.79 5.81 -19.04
C ARG A 408 -30.62 6.75 -19.09
N VAL A 409 -29.58 6.41 -19.87
CA VAL A 409 -28.36 7.23 -20.03
C VAL A 409 -28.71 8.60 -20.62
N PHE A 410 -29.61 8.64 -21.61
CA PHE A 410 -30.04 9.91 -22.18
C PHE A 410 -30.78 10.77 -21.17
N ARG A 411 -31.67 10.22 -20.35
CA ARG A 411 -32.34 10.96 -19.26
C ARG A 411 -31.36 11.51 -18.23
N GLU A 412 -30.31 10.79 -17.91
CA GLU A 412 -29.25 11.27 -17.02
C GLU A 412 -28.48 12.44 -17.65
N ILE A 413 -28.07 12.32 -18.94
CA ILE A 413 -27.43 13.39 -19.70
C ILE A 413 -28.33 14.63 -19.76
N GLN A 414 -29.60 14.43 -20.05
CA GLN A 414 -30.58 15.51 -20.12
C GLN A 414 -30.71 16.24 -18.78
N ALA A 415 -30.79 15.49 -17.67
CA ALA A 415 -30.84 16.07 -16.33
C ALA A 415 -29.59 16.91 -16.00
N ASP A 416 -28.40 16.45 -16.36
CA ASP A 416 -27.15 17.21 -16.20
C ASP A 416 -27.12 18.46 -17.08
N MET A 417 -27.55 18.37 -18.34
CA MET A 417 -27.53 19.48 -19.30
C MET A 417 -28.47 20.62 -18.89
N VAL A 418 -29.59 20.32 -18.25
CA VAL A 418 -30.58 21.32 -17.76
C VAL A 418 -30.04 22.11 -16.55
N THR A 419 -29.08 21.59 -15.80
CA THR A 419 -28.50 22.31 -14.65
C THR A 419 -27.72 23.55 -15.12
N SER A 420 -27.46 24.47 -14.19
CA SER A 420 -26.59 25.63 -14.43
C SER A 420 -25.10 25.30 -14.39
N ARG A 421 -24.74 24.04 -14.24
CA ARG A 421 -23.33 23.58 -14.18
C ARG A 421 -22.91 22.88 -15.46
N PRO A 422 -21.64 22.95 -15.87
CA PRO A 422 -21.12 22.19 -17.00
C PRO A 422 -21.27 20.68 -16.73
N MET A 423 -21.71 19.94 -17.72
CA MET A 423 -21.72 18.46 -17.69
C MET A 423 -20.35 17.95 -18.12
N ASN A 424 -19.79 17.03 -17.35
CA ASN A 424 -18.65 16.21 -17.75
C ASN A 424 -19.00 14.75 -17.46
N ARG A 425 -19.37 13.98 -18.48
CA ARG A 425 -19.89 12.62 -18.34
C ARG A 425 -19.20 11.65 -19.29
N LEU A 426 -18.67 10.57 -18.74
CA LEU A 426 -18.16 9.44 -19.50
C LEU A 426 -19.31 8.48 -19.83
N VAL A 427 -19.48 8.15 -21.11
CA VAL A 427 -20.44 7.13 -21.58
C VAL A 427 -19.66 5.89 -21.99
N GLN A 428 -19.84 4.79 -21.27
CA GLN A 428 -19.17 3.52 -21.52
C GLN A 428 -20.18 2.49 -22.05
N GLY A 429 -19.76 1.64 -22.97
CA GLY A 429 -20.55 0.54 -23.51
C GLY A 429 -19.75 -0.22 -24.57
N ASP A 430 -20.19 -1.40 -24.92
CA ASP A 430 -19.56 -2.26 -25.94
C ASP A 430 -19.61 -1.65 -27.34
N VAL A 431 -18.82 -2.20 -28.26
CA VAL A 431 -18.92 -1.85 -29.68
C VAL A 431 -20.30 -2.20 -30.20
N GLY A 432 -20.95 -1.26 -30.90
CA GLY A 432 -22.33 -1.46 -31.39
C GLY A 432 -23.44 -1.16 -30.37
N SER A 433 -23.12 -0.81 -29.11
CA SER A 433 -24.15 -0.47 -28.09
C SER A 433 -24.91 0.84 -28.36
N GLY A 434 -24.58 1.57 -29.43
CA GLY A 434 -25.27 2.79 -29.81
C GLY A 434 -24.83 4.05 -29.07
N LYS A 435 -23.59 4.11 -28.58
CA LYS A 435 -23.04 5.32 -27.94
C LYS A 435 -23.18 6.59 -28.79
N THR A 436 -23.00 6.46 -30.09
CA THR A 436 -23.13 7.58 -31.06
C THR A 436 -24.56 8.13 -31.10
N VAL A 437 -25.57 7.28 -30.95
CA VAL A 437 -26.97 7.72 -30.90
C VAL A 437 -27.27 8.50 -29.62
N VAL A 438 -26.71 8.08 -28.50
CA VAL A 438 -26.82 8.83 -27.25
C VAL A 438 -26.14 10.21 -27.36
N ALA A 439 -24.95 10.26 -27.98
CA ALA A 439 -24.26 11.51 -28.26
C ALA A 439 -25.07 12.41 -29.22
N LEU A 440 -25.67 11.83 -30.28
CA LEU A 440 -26.54 12.56 -31.22
C LEU A 440 -27.72 13.25 -30.49
N HIS A 441 -28.36 12.57 -29.54
CA HIS A 441 -29.46 13.17 -28.76
C HIS A 441 -28.97 14.39 -27.96
N ALA A 442 -27.80 14.31 -27.33
CA ALA A 442 -27.22 15.44 -26.60
C ALA A 442 -26.87 16.61 -27.53
N LEU A 443 -26.29 16.33 -28.71
CA LEU A 443 -25.98 17.35 -29.73
C LEU A 443 -27.26 18.05 -30.22
N VAL A 444 -28.31 17.28 -30.55
CA VAL A 444 -29.59 17.80 -31.02
C VAL A 444 -30.28 18.66 -29.95
N MET A 445 -30.23 18.23 -28.68
CA MET A 445 -30.75 19.03 -27.56
C MET A 445 -30.02 20.36 -27.42
N ALA A 446 -28.70 20.38 -27.52
CA ALA A 446 -27.92 21.58 -27.41
C ALA A 446 -28.15 22.53 -28.61
N CYS A 447 -28.16 22.03 -29.85
CA CYS A 447 -28.45 22.81 -31.02
C CYS A 447 -29.88 23.38 -31.02
N GLY A 448 -30.86 22.55 -30.63
CA GLY A 448 -32.25 23.00 -30.46
C GLY A 448 -32.43 24.05 -29.38
N SER A 449 -31.50 24.15 -28.44
CA SER A 449 -31.44 25.22 -27.44
C SER A 449 -30.69 26.46 -27.90
N GLY A 450 -30.30 26.55 -29.19
CA GLY A 450 -29.63 27.72 -29.77
C GLY A 450 -28.10 27.71 -29.62
N CYS A 451 -27.49 26.59 -29.24
CA CYS A 451 -26.04 26.48 -29.05
C CYS A 451 -25.38 25.75 -30.23
N GLN A 452 -24.11 26.05 -30.46
CA GLN A 452 -23.28 25.27 -31.37
C GLN A 452 -22.69 24.06 -30.64
N THR A 453 -22.50 22.96 -31.36
CA THR A 453 -21.92 21.73 -30.84
C THR A 453 -20.79 21.23 -31.74
N ALA A 454 -19.82 20.53 -31.14
CA ALA A 454 -18.75 19.88 -31.87
C ALA A 454 -18.65 18.40 -31.43
N LEU A 455 -18.52 17.50 -32.41
CA LEU A 455 -18.19 16.09 -32.20
C LEU A 455 -16.74 15.87 -32.63
N MET A 456 -15.85 15.69 -31.66
CA MET A 456 -14.43 15.46 -31.91
C MET A 456 -14.14 13.97 -31.88
N VAL A 457 -13.36 13.52 -32.87
CA VAL A 457 -12.94 12.12 -33.00
C VAL A 457 -11.44 12.05 -33.34
N PRO A 458 -10.75 10.93 -33.06
CA PRO A 458 -9.29 10.87 -33.11
C PRO A 458 -8.70 10.82 -34.54
N THR A 459 -9.49 10.47 -35.56
CA THR A 459 -9.00 10.34 -36.97
C THR A 459 -9.95 10.97 -37.94
N GLU A 460 -9.42 11.43 -39.09
CA GLU A 460 -10.19 11.99 -40.20
C GLU A 460 -11.21 11.00 -40.77
N ILE A 461 -10.82 9.73 -40.94
CA ILE A 461 -11.70 8.66 -41.41
C ILE A 461 -12.93 8.50 -40.51
N LEU A 462 -12.75 8.55 -39.23
CA LEU A 462 -13.87 8.48 -38.26
C LEU A 462 -14.72 9.75 -38.31
N ALA A 463 -14.11 10.92 -38.52
CA ALA A 463 -14.85 12.17 -38.70
C ALA A 463 -15.75 12.12 -39.96
N GLU A 464 -15.21 11.69 -41.08
CA GLU A 464 -15.98 11.48 -42.32
C GLU A 464 -17.09 10.46 -42.14
N GLN A 465 -16.80 9.31 -41.50
CA GLN A 465 -17.78 8.28 -41.23
C GLN A 465 -18.94 8.79 -40.36
N HIS A 466 -18.64 9.50 -39.28
CA HIS A 466 -19.66 10.10 -38.44
C HIS A 466 -20.44 11.19 -39.18
N TYR A 467 -19.76 12.03 -39.98
CA TYR A 467 -20.41 13.05 -40.80
C TYR A 467 -21.42 12.44 -41.76
N LEU A 468 -21.01 11.44 -42.54
CA LEU A 468 -21.90 10.76 -43.47
C LEU A 468 -23.10 10.10 -42.81
N ASN A 469 -22.90 9.51 -41.65
CA ASN A 469 -23.96 8.82 -40.92
C ASN A 469 -24.93 9.79 -40.19
N LEU A 470 -24.46 10.91 -39.68
CA LEU A 470 -25.25 11.83 -38.84
C LEU A 470 -25.94 12.95 -39.68
N VAL A 471 -25.31 13.41 -40.77
CA VAL A 471 -25.85 14.53 -41.59
C VAL A 471 -27.27 14.29 -42.08
N PRO A 472 -27.65 13.11 -42.59
CA PRO A 472 -29.03 12.88 -43.03
C PRO A 472 -30.04 13.08 -41.89
N LEU A 473 -29.72 12.58 -40.70
CA LEU A 473 -30.57 12.71 -39.48
C LEU A 473 -30.65 14.17 -39.01
N LEU A 474 -29.51 14.88 -38.98
CA LEU A 474 -29.46 16.28 -38.59
C LEU A 474 -30.23 17.19 -39.55
N ARG A 475 -30.09 16.99 -40.88
CA ARG A 475 -30.86 17.72 -41.89
C ARG A 475 -32.36 17.50 -41.76
N ALA A 476 -32.80 16.28 -41.48
CA ALA A 476 -34.21 15.96 -41.29
C ALA A 476 -34.84 16.65 -40.08
N VAL A 477 -34.04 17.06 -39.09
CA VAL A 477 -34.50 17.87 -37.95
C VAL A 477 -34.14 19.36 -38.06
N GLY A 478 -33.74 19.80 -39.27
CA GLY A 478 -33.46 21.21 -39.59
C GLY A 478 -32.12 21.72 -39.08
N LEU A 479 -31.18 20.86 -38.74
CA LEU A 479 -29.84 21.23 -38.27
C LEU A 479 -28.79 21.09 -39.38
N LYS A 480 -27.83 22.02 -39.40
CA LYS A 480 -26.71 22.00 -40.34
C LYS A 480 -25.47 21.47 -39.62
N ALA A 481 -24.70 20.65 -40.31
CA ALA A 481 -23.39 20.18 -39.83
C ALA A 481 -22.33 20.45 -40.93
N VAL A 482 -21.11 20.70 -40.46
CA VAL A 482 -19.89 20.85 -41.30
C VAL A 482 -18.85 19.88 -40.81
N LEU A 483 -18.10 19.33 -41.73
CA LEU A 483 -16.95 18.50 -41.46
C LEU A 483 -15.71 19.40 -41.44
N LEU A 484 -14.92 19.26 -40.37
CA LEU A 484 -13.62 19.92 -40.20
C LEU A 484 -12.54 18.85 -40.09
N THR A 485 -11.68 18.78 -41.06
CA THR A 485 -10.48 17.92 -41.14
C THR A 485 -9.29 18.78 -41.51
N SER A 486 -8.05 18.28 -41.35
CA SER A 486 -6.82 18.97 -41.77
C SER A 486 -6.70 19.10 -43.28
#